data_fe7a45707e46b4bf7a664fc9e2dd6b8c
#
_entry.id   fe7a45707e46b4bf7a664fc9e2dd6b8c
#
_cell.length_a   1.000
_cell.length_b   1.000
_cell.length_c   1.000
_cell.angle_alpha   90.00
_cell.angle_beta   90.00
_cell.angle_gamma   90.00
#
_symmetry.space_group_name_H-M   'P 1'
#
loop_
_entity.id
_entity.type
_entity.pdbx_description
1 polymer ?
#
loop_
_entity_poly.entity_id
_entity_poly.type
_entity_poly.pdbx_seq_one_letter_code
_entity_poly.pdbx_strand_id
1 'polypeptide(L)' 'MSVRLNLLEAYLKEDPFDEFLKYALALEYKSLGRTEEAYSHLKSLIEVSPEYLASYYMAGKFAEELQYQAEALNFYE' A
#
# COMPACT_ATOMS: atom_id res chain seq x y z
N MET A 1 6.51 17.75 4.85
CA MET A 1 5.17 17.21 5.14
C MET A 1 4.31 17.20 3.89
N SER A 2 3.55 16.15 3.70
CA SER A 2 2.72 16.00 2.51
C SER A 2 1.28 16.41 2.80
N VAL A 3 0.78 17.39 2.04
CA VAL A 3 -0.63 17.79 2.12
C VAL A 3 -1.51 16.62 1.66
N ARG A 4 -1.08 15.89 0.64
CA ARG A 4 -1.83 14.74 0.13
C ARG A 4 -1.95 13.64 1.19
N LEU A 5 -0.86 13.37 1.92
CA LEU A 5 -0.89 12.38 3.00
C LEU A 5 -1.92 12.76 4.05
N ASN A 6 -1.90 14.03 4.47
CA ASN A 6 -2.85 14.53 5.46
C ASN A 6 -4.30 14.41 4.99
N LEU A 7 -4.55 14.72 3.71
CA LEU A 7 -5.89 14.60 3.14
C LEU A 7 -6.36 13.15 3.09
N LEU A 8 -5.48 12.24 2.67
CA LEU A 8 -5.83 10.82 2.61
C LEU A 8 -6.14 10.25 3.98
N GLU A 9 -5.35 10.66 4.98
CA GLU A 9 -5.61 10.22 6.36
C GLU A 9 -6.94 10.76 6.87
N ALA A 10 -7.27 12.00 6.54
CA ALA A 10 -8.55 12.60 6.93
C ALA A 10 -9.72 11.86 6.27
N TYR A 11 -9.62 11.55 4.98
CA TYR A 11 -10.65 10.81 4.28
C TYR A 11 -10.84 9.41 4.86
N LEU A 12 -9.75 8.75 5.25
CA LEU A 12 -9.83 7.42 5.85
C LEU A 12 -10.50 7.43 7.22
N LYS A 13 -10.40 8.53 7.96
CA LYS A 13 -11.12 8.66 9.23
C LYS A 13 -12.63 8.62 9.00
N GLU A 14 -13.10 9.18 7.90
CA GLU A 14 -14.52 9.20 7.58
C GLU A 14 -14.97 7.89 6.92
N ASP A 15 -14.08 7.24 6.19
CA ASP A 15 -14.38 5.99 5.49
C ASP A 15 -13.23 5.01 5.67
N PRO A 16 -13.10 4.40 6.85
CA PRO A 16 -11.93 3.57 7.19
C PRO A 16 -11.83 2.26 6.44
N PHE A 17 -12.88 1.87 5.73
CA PHE A 17 -12.87 0.62 4.98
C PHE A 17 -12.73 0.82 3.47
N ASP A 18 -12.52 2.05 3.03
CA ASP A 18 -12.37 2.35 1.61
C ASP A 18 -11.04 1.79 1.09
N GLU A 19 -11.11 0.81 0.21
CA GLU A 19 -9.94 0.13 -0.34
C GLU A 19 -9.08 1.06 -1.17
N PHE A 20 -9.71 1.91 -1.97
CA PHE A 20 -8.97 2.85 -2.81
C PHE A 20 -8.17 3.85 -1.97
N LEU A 21 -8.77 4.36 -0.90
CA LEU A 21 -8.08 5.31 -0.02
C LEU A 21 -6.87 4.66 0.66
N LYS A 22 -7.02 3.41 1.10
CA LYS A 22 -5.92 2.67 1.70
C LYS A 22 -4.79 2.45 0.69
N TYR A 23 -5.17 2.11 -0.54
CA TYR A 23 -4.20 1.90 -1.61
C TYR A 23 -3.47 3.21 -1.94
N ALA A 24 -4.23 4.30 -2.09
CA ALA A 24 -3.66 5.62 -2.37
C ALA A 24 -2.71 6.08 -1.27
N LEU A 25 -3.07 5.80 -0.02
CA LEU A 25 -2.22 6.14 1.12
C LEU A 25 -0.87 5.40 1.03
N ALA A 26 -0.90 4.12 0.69
CA ALA A 26 0.34 3.36 0.52
C ALA A 26 1.21 3.95 -0.59
N LEU A 27 0.60 4.33 -1.71
CA LEU A 27 1.34 4.95 -2.80
C LEU A 27 1.95 6.29 -2.39
N GLU A 28 1.25 7.03 -1.55
CA GLU A 28 1.78 8.31 -1.07
C GLU A 28 3.00 8.11 -0.15
N TYR A 29 2.95 7.11 0.74
CA TYR A 29 4.12 6.78 1.54
C TYR A 29 5.33 6.45 0.65
N LYS A 30 5.09 5.67 -0.42
CA LYS A 30 6.16 5.33 -1.36
C LYS A 30 6.75 6.58 -2.01
N SER A 31 5.88 7.50 -2.41
CA SER A 31 6.27 8.77 -3.02
C SER A 31 7.14 9.62 -2.08
N LEU A 32 6.95 9.47 -0.78
CA LEU A 32 7.73 10.20 0.24
C LEU A 32 9.01 9.47 0.63
N GLY A 33 9.34 8.39 -0.06
CA GLY A 33 10.54 7.62 0.24
C GLY A 33 10.37 6.66 1.41
N ARG A 34 9.15 6.45 1.87
CA ARG A 34 8.85 5.58 3.01
C ARG A 34 8.33 4.24 2.51
N THR A 35 9.18 3.53 1.77
CA THR A 35 8.79 2.31 1.06
C THR A 35 8.40 1.18 2.00
N GLU A 36 9.08 1.03 3.14
CA GLU A 36 8.71 -0.02 4.09
C GLU A 36 7.31 0.18 4.68
N GLU A 37 6.98 1.43 5.00
CA GLU A 37 5.64 1.74 5.49
C GLU A 37 4.59 1.51 4.40
N ALA A 38 4.90 1.91 3.17
CA ALA A 38 4.01 1.67 2.03
C ALA A 38 3.76 0.19 1.85
N TYR A 39 4.81 -0.61 1.94
CA TYR A 39 4.72 -2.07 1.82
C TYR A 39 3.84 -2.66 2.92
N SER A 40 4.04 -2.23 4.18
CA SER A 40 3.23 -2.69 5.30
C SER A 40 1.75 -2.37 5.10
N HIS A 41 1.44 -1.17 4.62
CA HIS A 41 0.06 -0.79 4.36
C HIS A 41 -0.57 -1.65 3.27
N LEU A 42 0.18 -1.98 2.22
CA LEU A 42 -0.33 -2.85 1.16
C LEU A 42 -0.56 -4.27 1.67
N LYS A 43 0.33 -4.79 2.51
CA LYS A 43 0.14 -6.13 3.07
C LYS A 43 -1.10 -6.19 3.95
N SER A 44 -1.33 -5.16 4.75
CA SER A 44 -2.55 -5.06 5.55
C SER A 44 -3.79 -5.02 4.69
N LEU A 45 -3.74 -4.26 3.59
CA LEU A 45 -4.87 -4.16 2.67
C LEU A 45 -5.18 -5.51 2.03
N ILE A 46 -4.15 -6.27 1.66
CA ILE A 46 -4.33 -7.61 1.10
C ILE A 46 -5.03 -8.54 2.09
N GLU A 47 -4.68 -8.45 3.38
CA GLU A 47 -5.31 -9.27 4.40
C GLU A 47 -6.80 -8.95 4.56
N VAL A 48 -7.15 -7.68 4.51
CA VAL A 48 -8.52 -7.22 4.73
C VAL A 48 -9.37 -7.37 3.46
N SER A 49 -8.76 -7.10 2.30
CA SER A 49 -9.47 -7.10 1.02
C SER A 49 -8.66 -7.88 -0.01
N PRO A 50 -8.64 -9.21 0.09
CA PRO A 50 -7.82 -10.03 -0.81
C PRO A 50 -8.26 -9.97 -2.26
N GLU A 51 -9.47 -9.51 -2.55
CA GLU A 51 -9.97 -9.36 -3.91
C GLU A 51 -9.54 -8.05 -4.59
N TYR A 52 -8.88 -7.15 -3.87
CA TYR A 52 -8.41 -5.89 -4.43
C TYR A 52 -7.07 -6.14 -5.14
N LEU A 53 -7.13 -6.51 -6.41
CA LEU A 53 -5.98 -7.05 -7.14
C LEU A 53 -4.82 -6.09 -7.32
N ALA A 54 -5.08 -4.79 -7.41
CA ALA A 54 -4.02 -3.79 -7.57
C ALA A 54 -2.99 -3.85 -6.43
N SER A 55 -3.43 -4.24 -5.23
CA SER A 55 -2.55 -4.34 -4.06
C SER A 55 -1.44 -5.36 -4.27
N TYR A 56 -1.76 -6.48 -4.92
CA TYR A 56 -0.78 -7.55 -5.14
C TYR A 56 0.35 -7.09 -6.05
N TYR A 57 -0.01 -6.44 -7.13
CA TYR A 57 1.00 -5.97 -8.08
C TYR A 57 1.94 -4.96 -7.43
N MET A 58 1.37 -3.98 -6.73
CA MET A 58 2.19 -2.94 -6.10
C MET A 58 2.98 -3.48 -4.91
N ALA A 59 2.41 -4.41 -4.14
CA ALA A 59 3.15 -5.06 -3.06
C ALA A 59 4.36 -5.81 -3.60
N GLY A 60 4.18 -6.49 -4.72
CA GLY A 60 5.30 -7.17 -5.39
C GLY A 60 6.40 -6.21 -5.80
N LYS A 61 6.01 -5.07 -6.37
CA LYS A 61 6.99 -4.06 -6.78
C LYS A 61 7.74 -3.47 -5.58
N PHE A 62 7.04 -3.18 -4.50
CA PHE A 62 7.68 -2.63 -3.31
C PHE A 62 8.59 -3.65 -2.65
N ALA A 63 8.18 -4.93 -2.64
CA ALA A 63 9.02 -6.00 -2.12
C ALA A 63 10.32 -6.11 -2.92
N GLU A 64 10.24 -5.99 -4.24
CA GLU A 64 11.44 -6.00 -5.09
C GLU A 64 12.38 -4.83 -4.74
N GLU A 65 11.82 -3.64 -4.56
CA GLU A 65 12.62 -2.48 -4.20
C GLU A 65 13.30 -2.65 -2.85
N LEU A 66 12.64 -3.35 -1.92
CA LEU A 66 13.19 -3.63 -0.60
C LEU A 66 14.04 -4.90 -0.60
N GLN A 67 14.23 -5.53 -1.77
CA GLN A 67 14.99 -6.76 -1.94
C GLN A 67 14.36 -7.97 -1.23
N TYR A 68 13.05 -7.99 -1.09
CA TYR A 68 12.30 -9.12 -0.55
C TYR A 68 11.83 -10.02 -1.69
N GLN A 69 12.78 -10.58 -2.43
CA GLN A 69 12.48 -11.28 -3.69
C GLN A 69 11.54 -12.47 -3.55
N ALA A 70 11.67 -13.23 -2.47
CA ALA A 70 10.77 -14.37 -2.26
C ALA A 70 9.33 -13.91 -2.07
N GLU A 71 9.13 -12.83 -1.34
CA GLU A 71 7.79 -12.26 -1.14
C GLU A 71 7.24 -11.68 -2.44
N ALA A 72 8.10 -11.04 -3.23
CA ALA A 72 7.68 -10.47 -4.51
C ALA A 72 7.10 -11.56 -5.42
N LEU A 73 7.76 -12.70 -5.51
CA LEU A 73 7.28 -13.82 -6.33
C LEU A 73 5.91 -14.30 -5.87
N ASN A 74 5.69 -14.33 -4.56
CA ASN A 74 4.39 -14.76 -4.01
C ASN A 74 3.26 -13.81 -4.41
N PHE A 75 3.53 -12.51 -4.50
CA PHE A 75 2.50 -11.53 -4.87
C PHE A 75 2.16 -11.60 -6.35
N TYR A 76 3.14 -11.89 -7.21
CA TYR A 76 2.92 -11.92 -8.65
C TYR A 76 2.23 -13.21 -9.12
N GLU A 77 2.31 -14.26 -8.35
CA GLU A 77 1.66 -15.53 -8.66
C GLU A 77 0.26 -15.60 -8.09
#